data_e28c250009beb384f1a6937bb9f1c96d
#
_entry.id   e28c250009beb384f1a6937bb9f1c96d
#
_cell.length_a   1.000
_cell.length_b   1.000
_cell.length_c   1.000
_cell.angle_alpha   90.00
_cell.angle_beta   90.00
_cell.angle_gamma   90.00
#
_symmetry.space_group_name_H-M   'P 1'
#
loop_
_entity.id
_entity.type
_entity.pdbx_description
1 polymer ?
#
loop_
_entity_poly.entity_id
_entity_poly.type
_entity_poly.pdbx_seq_one_letter_code
_entity_poly.pdbx_strand_id
1 'polypeptide(L)'
;MLKHLTVACVILGAVAISPGIHAEILEQVLVKVNGEIITKTEFEARQVAELRNRPELANASQGAELQKAVAEITPDLILTAVDELLMVQRGRESGYALGDQQFAQILENIKTSNNLQDETKFQEALKQEGLTMADLRRNLERQMLVSQVQRAEILDKISVTDEEARAFYDAHRQEFTSPSEVTLREILIEVKN
;
A
#
# COMPACT_ATOMS: atom_id res chain seq x y z
N MET A 1 -19.99 -60.95 -50.00
CA MET A 1 -20.70 -60.14 -48.94
C MET A 1 -19.82 -59.98 -47.72
N LEU A 2 -18.61 -59.47 -47.85
CA LEU A 2 -17.68 -59.30 -46.66
C LEU A 2 -16.75 -58.12 -46.83
N LYS A 3 -17.21 -57.03 -47.44
CA LYS A 3 -16.39 -55.78 -47.64
C LYS A 3 -16.99 -54.50 -47.09
N HIS A 4 -18.11 -54.54 -46.37
CA HIS A 4 -18.76 -53.33 -45.83
C HIS A 4 -18.82 -53.27 -44.30
N LEU A 5 -18.12 -54.20 -43.57
CA LEU A 5 -18.18 -54.25 -42.10
C LEU A 5 -16.98 -53.64 -41.40
N THR A 6 -15.98 -53.14 -42.16
CA THR A 6 -14.74 -52.58 -41.60
C THR A 6 -14.66 -51.04 -41.56
N VAL A 7 -15.68 -50.36 -42.11
CA VAL A 7 -15.68 -48.84 -42.12
C VAL A 7 -16.48 -48.25 -40.98
N ALA A 8 -17.29 -49.03 -40.25
CA ALA A 8 -18.16 -48.51 -39.18
C ALA A 8 -17.48 -48.38 -37.80
N CYS A 9 -16.25 -48.96 -37.62
CA CYS A 9 -15.58 -48.89 -36.29
C CYS A 9 -14.53 -47.77 -36.09
N VAL A 10 -14.26 -46.95 -37.15
CA VAL A 10 -13.23 -45.89 -37.03
C VAL A 10 -13.81 -44.51 -36.64
N ILE A 11 -15.14 -44.34 -36.64
CA ILE A 11 -15.78 -43.05 -36.33
C ILE A 11 -16.13 -42.88 -34.85
N LEU A 12 -15.97 -43.91 -34.01
CA LEU A 12 -16.35 -43.82 -32.58
C LEU A 12 -15.21 -43.53 -31.61
N GLY A 13 -14.02 -43.17 -32.11
CA GLY A 13 -12.81 -42.92 -31.30
C GLY A 13 -12.41 -41.46 -31.11
N ALA A 14 -13.16 -40.49 -31.64
CA ALA A 14 -12.84 -39.06 -31.52
C ALA A 14 -13.73 -38.39 -30.47
N VAL A 15 -13.93 -39.01 -29.29
CA VAL A 15 -14.57 -38.34 -28.15
C VAL A 15 -13.51 -37.59 -27.39
N ALA A 16 -13.42 -36.29 -27.72
CA ALA A 16 -13.31 -35.16 -26.79
C ALA A 16 -12.32 -35.32 -25.61
N ILE A 17 -11.03 -35.13 -25.89
CA ILE A 17 -10.16 -34.49 -24.91
C ILE A 17 -10.47 -33.01 -25.06
N SER A 18 -11.56 -32.54 -24.43
CA SER A 18 -11.74 -31.13 -24.16
C SER A 18 -10.66 -30.76 -23.10
N PRO A 19 -9.67 -29.95 -23.41
CA PRO A 19 -8.84 -29.39 -22.33
C PRO A 19 -9.82 -28.66 -21.41
N GLY A 20 -9.90 -29.12 -20.16
CA GLY A 20 -10.67 -28.40 -19.15
C GLY A 20 -10.16 -26.98 -19.13
N ILE A 21 -11.01 -26.04 -19.55
CA ILE A 21 -10.74 -24.61 -19.37
C ILE A 21 -10.79 -24.40 -17.85
N HIS A 22 -9.64 -24.49 -17.20
CA HIS A 22 -9.50 -24.02 -15.84
C HIS A 22 -9.58 -22.50 -15.94
N ALA A 23 -10.72 -21.94 -15.61
CA ALA A 23 -10.83 -20.51 -15.37
C ALA A 23 -9.98 -20.22 -14.14
N GLU A 24 -8.78 -19.72 -14.35
CA GLU A 24 -7.93 -19.19 -13.29
C GLU A 24 -8.58 -17.91 -12.80
N ILE A 25 -8.88 -17.85 -11.51
CA ILE A 25 -9.37 -16.62 -10.88
C ILE A 25 -8.16 -15.69 -10.83
N LEU A 26 -8.07 -14.77 -11.78
CA LEU A 26 -6.96 -13.82 -11.88
C LEU A 26 -6.95 -12.84 -10.73
N GLU A 27 -8.11 -12.49 -10.18
CA GLU A 27 -8.23 -11.52 -9.10
C GLU A 27 -9.50 -11.79 -8.26
N GLN A 28 -9.39 -11.66 -6.94
CA GLN A 28 -10.50 -11.83 -6.01
C GLN A 28 -10.77 -10.50 -5.30
N VAL A 29 -12.03 -10.02 -5.35
CA VAL A 29 -12.46 -8.85 -4.59
C VAL A 29 -12.58 -9.23 -3.12
N LEU A 30 -11.86 -8.53 -2.25
CA LEU A 30 -11.88 -8.77 -0.82
C LEU A 30 -12.77 -7.76 -0.07
N VAL A 31 -12.67 -6.48 -0.45
CA VAL A 31 -13.48 -5.39 0.12
C VAL A 31 -14.16 -4.65 -1.02
N LYS A 32 -15.46 -4.35 -0.85
CA LYS A 32 -16.24 -3.55 -1.78
C LYS A 32 -17.11 -2.56 -1.02
N VAL A 33 -16.96 -1.28 -1.31
CA VAL A 33 -17.76 -0.19 -0.72
C VAL A 33 -18.23 0.74 -1.84
N ASN A 34 -19.53 0.87 -2.01
CA ASN A 34 -20.16 1.81 -2.98
C ASN A 34 -19.59 1.74 -4.41
N GLY A 35 -19.16 0.56 -4.85
CA GLY A 35 -18.59 0.35 -6.19
C GLY A 35 -17.07 0.39 -6.25
N GLU A 36 -16.40 0.98 -5.28
CA GLU A 36 -14.95 0.88 -5.10
C GLU A 36 -14.56 -0.49 -4.54
N ILE A 37 -13.43 -1.02 -4.97
CA ILE A 37 -12.97 -2.35 -4.56
C ILE A 37 -11.53 -2.32 -4.09
N ILE A 38 -11.21 -3.24 -3.16
CA ILE A 38 -9.84 -3.66 -2.87
C ILE A 38 -9.76 -5.16 -3.14
N THR A 39 -8.79 -5.54 -3.93
CA THR A 39 -8.58 -6.92 -4.31
C THR A 39 -7.77 -7.66 -3.24
N LYS A 40 -7.79 -9.00 -3.32
CA LYS A 40 -6.99 -9.84 -2.42
C LYS A 40 -5.50 -9.52 -2.54
N THR A 41 -4.99 -9.41 -3.76
CA THR A 41 -3.57 -9.11 -4.03
C THR A 41 -3.16 -7.75 -3.43
N GLU A 42 -3.99 -6.72 -3.61
CA GLU A 42 -3.76 -5.41 -3.03
C GLU A 42 -3.77 -5.47 -1.48
N PHE A 43 -4.70 -6.23 -0.91
CA PHE A 43 -4.80 -6.37 0.54
C PHE A 43 -3.62 -7.14 1.14
N GLU A 44 -3.17 -8.22 0.50
CA GLU A 44 -1.98 -8.97 0.89
C GLU A 44 -0.71 -8.10 0.83
N ALA A 45 -0.59 -7.23 -0.18
CA ALA A 45 0.50 -6.27 -0.24
C ALA A 45 0.48 -5.29 0.94
N ARG A 46 -0.71 -4.82 1.37
CA ARG A 46 -0.86 -3.98 2.57
C ARG A 46 -0.48 -4.73 3.85
N GLN A 47 -0.86 -6.01 3.98
CA GLN A 47 -0.44 -6.84 5.12
C GLN A 47 1.09 -6.95 5.20
N VAL A 48 1.75 -7.21 4.07
CA VAL A 48 3.22 -7.27 4.02
C VAL A 48 3.86 -5.93 4.40
N ALA A 49 3.32 -4.82 3.91
CA ALA A 49 3.82 -3.49 4.24
C ALA A 49 3.67 -3.19 5.74
N GLU A 50 2.50 -3.50 6.32
CA GLU A 50 2.23 -3.28 7.73
C GLU A 50 3.13 -4.14 8.63
N LEU A 51 3.36 -5.40 8.28
CA LEU A 51 4.29 -6.27 9.00
C LEU A 51 5.73 -5.73 9.00
N ARG A 52 6.16 -5.13 7.90
CA ARG A 52 7.50 -4.50 7.82
C ARG A 52 7.61 -3.25 8.71
N ASN A 53 6.51 -2.53 8.88
CA ASN A 53 6.47 -1.30 9.68
C ASN A 53 6.34 -1.57 11.19
N ARG A 54 6.07 -2.82 11.59
CA ARG A 54 5.95 -3.23 13.00
C ARG A 54 7.16 -4.06 13.43
N PRO A 55 8.18 -3.45 14.07
CA PRO A 55 9.40 -4.16 14.47
C PRO A 55 9.14 -5.34 15.41
N GLU A 56 8.10 -5.25 16.24
CA GLU A 56 7.65 -6.30 17.15
C GLU A 56 7.17 -7.56 16.43
N LEU A 57 6.68 -7.42 15.19
CA LEU A 57 6.23 -8.50 14.32
C LEU A 57 7.26 -8.91 13.26
N ALA A 58 8.36 -8.17 13.14
CA ALA A 58 9.39 -8.40 12.11
C ALA A 58 10.08 -9.79 12.25
N ASN A 59 10.05 -10.37 13.45
CA ASN A 59 10.60 -11.71 13.71
C ASN A 59 9.65 -12.84 13.28
N ALA A 60 8.39 -12.54 12.99
CA ALA A 60 7.40 -13.50 12.51
C ALA A 60 7.59 -13.79 11.02
N SER A 61 8.75 -14.38 10.64
CA SER A 61 9.13 -14.54 9.24
C SER A 61 8.52 -15.77 8.56
N GLN A 62 8.12 -16.79 9.29
CA GLN A 62 7.60 -18.05 8.72
C GLN A 62 6.64 -18.79 9.67
N GLY A 63 5.79 -19.64 9.07
CA GLY A 63 4.96 -20.60 9.77
C GLY A 63 3.82 -20.01 10.61
N ALA A 64 3.58 -20.61 11.79
CA ALA A 64 2.47 -20.25 12.66
C ALA A 64 2.57 -18.82 13.25
N GLU A 65 3.78 -18.33 13.46
CA GLU A 65 4.02 -16.97 13.96
C GLU A 65 3.61 -15.91 12.94
N LEU A 66 3.96 -16.10 11.67
CA LEU A 66 3.50 -15.22 10.60
C LEU A 66 1.99 -15.23 10.46
N GLN A 67 1.36 -16.41 10.51
CA GLN A 67 -0.10 -16.52 10.44
C GLN A 67 -0.77 -15.78 11.60
N LYS A 68 -0.23 -15.87 12.82
CA LYS A 68 -0.73 -15.16 13.98
C LYS A 68 -0.58 -13.65 13.81
N ALA A 69 0.60 -13.17 13.38
CA ALA A 69 0.86 -11.76 13.13
C ALA A 69 -0.09 -11.19 12.07
N VAL A 70 -0.28 -11.91 10.95
CA VAL A 70 -1.24 -11.53 9.90
C VAL A 70 -2.67 -11.48 10.45
N ALA A 71 -3.08 -12.46 11.23
CA ALA A 71 -4.43 -12.49 11.84
C ALA A 71 -4.65 -11.31 12.80
N GLU A 72 -3.62 -10.90 13.54
CA GLU A 72 -3.67 -9.77 14.47
C GLU A 72 -3.90 -8.43 13.77
N ILE A 73 -3.19 -8.18 12.65
CA ILE A 73 -3.29 -6.91 11.92
C ILE A 73 -4.49 -6.83 10.96
N THR A 74 -5.03 -7.97 10.54
CA THR A 74 -6.07 -8.04 9.50
C THR A 74 -7.34 -7.24 9.82
N PRO A 75 -7.92 -7.28 11.05
CA PRO A 75 -9.12 -6.51 11.35
C PRO A 75 -8.91 -4.99 11.18
N ASP A 76 -7.81 -4.45 11.68
CA ASP A 76 -7.48 -3.03 11.59
C ASP A 76 -7.24 -2.61 10.13
N LEU A 77 -6.56 -3.46 9.36
CA LEU A 77 -6.34 -3.23 7.94
C LEU A 77 -7.64 -3.22 7.13
N ILE A 78 -8.62 -4.07 7.47
CA ILE A 78 -9.93 -4.06 6.81
C ILE A 78 -10.65 -2.74 7.12
N LEU A 79 -10.66 -2.29 8.37
CA LEU A 79 -11.27 -1.01 8.76
C LEU A 79 -10.61 0.14 8.02
N THR A 80 -9.28 0.21 8.04
CA THR A 80 -8.51 1.25 7.31
C THR A 80 -8.80 1.21 5.81
N ALA A 81 -8.92 0.03 5.23
CA ALA A 81 -9.25 -0.13 3.82
C ALA A 81 -10.66 0.39 3.48
N VAL A 82 -11.65 0.12 4.34
CA VAL A 82 -13.02 0.65 4.19
C VAL A 82 -13.02 2.17 4.31
N ASP A 83 -12.37 2.72 5.33
CA ASP A 83 -12.27 4.16 5.55
C ASP A 83 -11.60 4.87 4.36
N GLU A 84 -10.54 4.30 3.81
CA GLU A 84 -9.86 4.82 2.62
C GLU A 84 -10.82 4.87 1.41
N LEU A 85 -11.58 3.78 1.16
CA LEU A 85 -12.55 3.76 0.06
C LEU A 85 -13.65 4.82 0.23
N LEU A 86 -14.13 5.01 1.46
CA LEU A 86 -15.12 6.06 1.78
C LEU A 86 -14.53 7.46 1.58
N MET A 87 -13.28 7.70 1.99
CA MET A 87 -12.60 8.98 1.75
C MET A 87 -12.37 9.24 0.26
N VAL A 88 -11.98 8.24 -0.52
CA VAL A 88 -11.84 8.35 -1.98
C VAL A 88 -13.17 8.75 -2.61
N GLN A 89 -14.25 8.08 -2.24
CA GLN A 89 -15.58 8.42 -2.71
C GLN A 89 -15.97 9.87 -2.34
N ARG A 90 -15.80 10.24 -1.07
CA ARG A 90 -16.08 11.58 -0.58
C ARG A 90 -15.28 12.64 -1.32
N GLY A 91 -14.01 12.35 -1.60
CA GLY A 91 -13.15 13.25 -2.38
C GLY A 91 -13.68 13.49 -3.79
N ARG A 92 -14.12 12.44 -4.48
CA ARG A 92 -14.71 12.54 -5.82
C ARG A 92 -16.03 13.31 -5.79
N GLU A 93 -16.90 13.04 -4.81
CA GLU A 93 -18.17 13.79 -4.62
C GLU A 93 -17.92 15.28 -4.35
N SER A 94 -16.80 15.61 -3.69
CA SER A 94 -16.38 16.99 -3.46
C SER A 94 -15.71 17.65 -4.67
N GLY A 95 -15.58 16.93 -5.80
CA GLY A 95 -14.99 17.43 -7.04
C GLY A 95 -13.47 17.41 -7.08
N TYR A 96 -12.80 16.76 -6.12
CA TYR A 96 -11.36 16.59 -6.16
C TYR A 96 -10.99 15.57 -7.24
N ALA A 97 -9.96 15.88 -8.02
CA ALA A 97 -9.40 14.99 -9.04
C ALA A 97 -7.93 15.33 -9.29
N LEU A 98 -7.14 14.32 -9.63
CA LEU A 98 -5.75 14.52 -10.02
C LEU A 98 -5.66 14.98 -11.48
N GLY A 99 -5.46 16.28 -11.69
CA GLY A 99 -5.29 16.87 -13.03
C GLY A 99 -3.99 16.42 -13.70
N ASP A 100 -3.95 16.43 -15.04
CA ASP A 100 -2.79 15.96 -15.81
C ASP A 100 -1.53 16.76 -15.50
N GLN A 101 -1.63 18.07 -15.34
CA GLN A 101 -0.47 18.92 -15.01
C GLN A 101 0.07 18.58 -13.61
N GLN A 102 -0.80 18.37 -12.63
CA GLN A 102 -0.42 18.00 -11.28
C GLN A 102 0.22 16.62 -11.26
N PHE A 103 -0.36 15.65 -11.99
CA PHE A 103 0.22 14.32 -12.13
C PHE A 103 1.62 14.39 -12.74
N ALA A 104 1.83 15.17 -13.80
CA ALA A 104 3.14 15.34 -14.42
C ALA A 104 4.18 15.92 -13.44
N GLN A 105 3.80 16.89 -12.61
CA GLN A 105 4.69 17.46 -11.58
C GLN A 105 5.07 16.43 -10.52
N ILE A 106 4.10 15.66 -10.03
CA ILE A 106 4.35 14.61 -9.04
C ILE A 106 5.27 13.54 -9.63
N LEU A 107 5.02 13.14 -10.88
CA LEU A 107 5.82 12.16 -11.59
C LEU A 107 7.29 12.62 -11.74
N GLU A 108 7.52 13.87 -12.10
CA GLU A 108 8.86 14.46 -12.19
C GLU A 108 9.57 14.48 -10.83
N ASN A 109 8.86 14.82 -9.77
CA ASN A 109 9.40 14.77 -8.42
C ASN A 109 9.77 13.35 -8.00
N ILE A 110 8.92 12.35 -8.31
CA ILE A 110 9.21 10.94 -8.03
C ILE A 110 10.47 10.49 -8.78
N LYS A 111 10.56 10.80 -10.07
CA LYS A 111 11.75 10.47 -10.89
C LYS A 111 13.01 11.10 -10.33
N THR A 112 12.94 12.36 -9.95
CA THR A 112 14.09 13.12 -9.42
C THR A 112 14.53 12.58 -8.07
N SER A 113 13.60 12.36 -7.14
CA SER A 113 13.92 11.88 -5.79
C SER A 113 14.48 10.46 -5.76
N ASN A 114 14.15 9.63 -6.76
CA ASN A 114 14.62 8.26 -6.85
C ASN A 114 15.75 8.06 -7.88
N ASN A 115 16.30 9.14 -8.48
CA ASN A 115 17.30 9.10 -9.54
C ASN A 115 16.86 8.28 -10.76
N LEU A 116 15.57 8.39 -11.13
CA LEU A 116 14.92 7.70 -12.24
C LEU A 116 14.51 8.64 -13.39
N GLN A 117 15.33 9.69 -13.68
CA GLN A 117 15.05 10.65 -14.74
C GLN A 117 15.10 10.01 -16.14
N ASP A 118 15.87 8.91 -16.30
CA ASP A 118 15.87 8.09 -17.50
C ASP A 118 14.56 7.31 -17.61
N GLU A 119 13.84 7.50 -18.73
CA GLU A 119 12.53 6.87 -18.94
C GLU A 119 12.60 5.35 -18.94
N THR A 120 13.67 4.77 -19.51
CA THR A 120 13.83 3.31 -19.54
C THR A 120 13.98 2.75 -18.14
N LYS A 121 14.83 3.37 -17.31
CA LYS A 121 15.01 2.97 -15.90
C LYS A 121 13.74 3.13 -15.10
N PHE A 122 12.98 4.20 -15.36
CA PHE A 122 11.70 4.42 -14.68
C PHE A 122 10.69 3.34 -15.03
N GLN A 123 10.55 2.99 -16.32
CA GLN A 123 9.66 1.91 -16.77
C GLN A 123 10.08 0.54 -16.23
N GLU A 124 11.39 0.27 -16.16
CA GLU A 124 11.91 -0.95 -15.54
C GLU A 124 11.59 -1.00 -14.04
N ALA A 125 11.73 0.10 -13.31
CA ALA A 125 11.37 0.18 -11.90
C ALA A 125 9.88 -0.08 -11.68
N LEU A 126 8.99 0.54 -12.48
CA LEU A 126 7.56 0.25 -12.43
C LEU A 126 7.26 -1.23 -12.67
N LYS A 127 7.92 -1.83 -13.66
CA LYS A 127 7.74 -3.24 -13.98
C LYS A 127 8.24 -4.17 -12.86
N GLN A 128 9.33 -3.82 -12.18
CA GLN A 128 9.83 -4.57 -11.03
C GLN A 128 8.85 -4.53 -9.86
N GLU A 129 8.17 -3.40 -9.68
CA GLU A 129 7.10 -3.26 -8.68
C GLU A 129 5.74 -3.85 -9.14
N GLY A 130 5.67 -4.40 -10.36
CA GLY A 130 4.45 -4.95 -10.93
C GLY A 130 3.39 -3.90 -11.27
N LEU A 131 3.79 -2.63 -11.45
CA LEU A 131 2.90 -1.50 -11.70
C LEU A 131 2.94 -1.05 -13.16
N THR A 132 1.80 -0.62 -13.65
CA THR A 132 1.69 0.17 -14.89
C THR A 132 1.64 1.66 -14.56
N MET A 133 1.86 2.51 -15.57
CA MET A 133 1.66 3.96 -15.42
C MET A 133 0.24 4.32 -15.00
N ALA A 134 -0.75 3.56 -15.46
CA ALA A 134 -2.14 3.75 -15.07
C ALA A 134 -2.38 3.38 -13.61
N ASP A 135 -1.71 2.33 -13.10
CA ASP A 135 -1.76 1.95 -11.69
C ASP A 135 -1.11 3.01 -10.80
N LEU A 136 0.06 3.51 -11.20
CA LEU A 136 0.72 4.61 -10.49
C LEU A 136 -0.19 5.84 -10.40
N ARG A 137 -0.82 6.24 -11.52
CA ARG A 137 -1.75 7.38 -11.52
C ARG A 137 -2.93 7.14 -10.57
N ARG A 138 -3.55 5.95 -10.61
CA ARG A 138 -4.67 5.60 -9.71
C ARG A 138 -4.26 5.65 -8.24
N ASN A 139 -3.07 5.14 -7.92
CA ASN A 139 -2.55 5.14 -6.55
C ASN A 139 -2.29 6.58 -6.04
N LEU A 140 -1.68 7.42 -6.88
CA LEU A 140 -1.44 8.82 -6.55
C LEU A 140 -2.75 9.62 -6.41
N GLU A 141 -3.72 9.38 -7.30
CA GLU A 141 -5.05 10.00 -7.19
C GLU A 141 -5.74 9.60 -5.88
N ARG A 142 -5.72 8.31 -5.52
CA ARG A 142 -6.29 7.79 -4.27
C ARG A 142 -5.65 8.48 -3.05
N GLN A 143 -4.33 8.53 -2.98
CA GLN A 143 -3.61 9.19 -1.90
C GLN A 143 -3.95 10.69 -1.79
N MET A 144 -4.02 11.37 -2.92
CA MET A 144 -4.40 12.78 -2.97
C MET A 144 -5.83 13.00 -2.47
N LEU A 145 -6.79 12.19 -2.93
CA LEU A 145 -8.20 12.29 -2.51
C LEU A 145 -8.34 12.10 -1.01
N VAL A 146 -7.71 11.05 -0.44
CA VAL A 146 -7.70 10.79 1.00
C VAL A 146 -7.12 11.99 1.76
N SER A 147 -5.95 12.50 1.34
CA SER A 147 -5.30 13.64 1.97
C SER A 147 -6.15 14.92 1.92
N GLN A 148 -6.81 15.19 0.80
CA GLN A 148 -7.68 16.38 0.64
C GLN A 148 -8.92 16.29 1.54
N VAL A 149 -9.56 15.11 1.61
CA VAL A 149 -10.72 14.89 2.48
C VAL A 149 -10.31 15.03 3.95
N GLN A 150 -9.21 14.41 4.37
CA GLN A 150 -8.70 14.54 5.74
C GLN A 150 -8.43 16.00 6.10
N ARG A 151 -7.83 16.76 5.19
CA ARG A 151 -7.56 18.19 5.41
C ARG A 151 -8.87 18.97 5.55
N ALA A 152 -9.76 18.88 4.56
CA ALA A 152 -10.97 19.69 4.49
C ALA A 152 -12.02 19.32 5.55
N GLU A 153 -12.14 18.02 5.86
CA GLU A 153 -13.22 17.54 6.75
C GLU A 153 -12.77 17.35 8.20
N ILE A 154 -11.48 17.29 8.46
CA ILE A 154 -10.92 17.07 9.79
C ILE A 154 -10.02 18.24 10.19
N LEU A 155 -8.84 18.39 9.54
CA LEU A 155 -7.81 19.31 9.98
C LEU A 155 -8.26 20.77 9.97
N ASP A 156 -8.96 21.21 8.92
CA ASP A 156 -9.44 22.58 8.79
C ASP A 156 -10.59 22.91 9.78
N LYS A 157 -11.18 21.89 10.41
CA LYS A 157 -12.25 22.03 11.42
C LYS A 157 -11.73 21.92 12.84
N ILE A 158 -10.48 21.47 13.04
CA ILE A 158 -9.86 21.40 14.36
C ILE A 158 -9.25 22.76 14.66
N SER A 159 -9.66 23.35 15.79
CA SER A 159 -9.06 24.57 16.32
C SER A 159 -8.57 24.26 17.74
N VAL A 160 -7.28 24.38 17.96
CA VAL A 160 -6.66 24.24 19.29
C VAL A 160 -6.39 25.63 19.82
N THR A 161 -6.92 25.97 21.00
CA THR A 161 -6.67 27.25 21.65
C THR A 161 -5.29 27.29 22.34
N ASP A 162 -4.75 28.48 22.58
CA ASP A 162 -3.48 28.63 23.28
C ASP A 162 -3.58 28.07 24.73
N GLU A 163 -4.74 28.14 25.34
CA GLU A 163 -5.01 27.59 26.67
C GLU A 163 -4.94 26.06 26.66
N GLU A 164 -5.57 25.41 25.67
CA GLU A 164 -5.51 23.93 25.50
C GLU A 164 -4.09 23.47 25.22
N ALA A 165 -3.36 24.18 24.36
CA ALA A 165 -1.98 23.86 24.03
C ALA A 165 -1.07 23.97 25.28
N ARG A 166 -1.25 25.02 26.10
CA ARG A 166 -0.51 25.20 27.37
C ARG A 166 -0.87 24.13 28.39
N ALA A 167 -2.15 23.82 28.55
CA ALA A 167 -2.60 22.77 29.47
C ALA A 167 -2.02 21.40 29.08
N PHE A 168 -1.99 21.07 27.78
CA PHE A 168 -1.36 19.87 27.29
C PHE A 168 0.14 19.83 27.56
N TYR A 169 0.86 20.92 27.24
CA TYR A 169 2.29 21.03 27.52
C TYR A 169 2.60 20.87 29.02
N ASP A 170 1.82 21.53 29.90
CA ASP A 170 2.03 21.45 31.35
C ASP A 170 1.79 20.03 31.90
N ALA A 171 0.83 19.29 31.33
CA ALA A 171 0.55 17.92 31.69
C ALA A 171 1.60 16.92 31.17
N HIS A 172 2.28 17.24 30.04
CA HIS A 172 3.16 16.31 29.31
C HIS A 172 4.60 16.84 29.18
N ARG A 173 5.06 17.71 30.13
CA ARG A 173 6.38 18.36 30.05
C ARG A 173 7.54 17.39 29.78
N GLN A 174 7.46 16.17 30.29
CA GLN A 174 8.50 15.16 30.10
C GLN A 174 8.68 14.74 28.63
N GLU A 175 7.61 14.78 27.84
CA GLU A 175 7.66 14.44 26.41
C GLU A 175 8.35 15.52 25.57
N PHE A 176 8.39 16.75 26.09
CA PHE A 176 9.00 17.92 25.44
C PHE A 176 10.41 18.24 25.94
N THR A 177 10.96 17.44 26.87
CA THR A 177 12.32 17.64 27.39
C THR A 177 13.30 16.75 26.64
N SER A 178 14.28 17.36 25.98
CA SER A 178 15.45 16.62 25.47
C SER A 178 16.41 16.34 26.63
N PRO A 179 17.03 15.16 26.74
CA PRO A 179 18.08 14.91 27.70
C PRO A 179 19.20 15.90 27.48
N SER A 180 19.73 16.47 28.61
CA SER A 180 20.86 17.40 28.55
C SER A 180 22.09 16.67 28.05
N GLU A 181 22.60 17.08 26.89
CA GLU A 181 23.91 16.60 26.41
C GLU A 181 25.01 17.47 27.05
N VAL A 182 25.92 16.82 27.77
CA VAL A 182 27.13 17.47 28.30
C VAL A 182 28.32 16.95 27.54
N THR A 183 28.99 17.82 26.79
CA THR A 183 30.25 17.49 26.12
C THR A 183 31.40 17.82 27.05
N LEU A 184 32.07 16.82 27.60
CA LEU A 184 33.29 16.95 28.38
C LEU A 184 34.51 16.88 27.47
N ARG A 185 35.45 17.80 27.63
CA ARG A 185 36.77 17.76 27.03
C ARG A 185 37.80 17.61 28.13
N GLU A 186 38.61 16.57 28.10
CA GLU A 186 39.70 16.31 29.01
C GLU A 186 41.03 16.54 28.31
N ILE A 187 41.95 17.26 28.97
CA ILE A 187 43.34 17.41 28.50
C ILE A 187 44.21 16.68 29.53
N LEU A 188 44.77 15.54 29.13
CA LEU A 188 45.74 14.81 29.97
C LEU A 188 47.15 15.32 29.70
N ILE A 189 47.83 15.89 30.72
CA ILE A 189 49.23 16.31 30.64
C ILE A 189 50.05 15.30 31.41
N GLU A 190 50.89 14.54 30.71
CA GLU A 190 51.81 13.60 31.28
C GLU A 190 53.05 14.35 31.80
N VAL A 191 53.28 14.35 33.09
CA VAL A 191 54.52 14.93 33.70
C VAL A 191 55.57 13.83 33.78
N LYS A 192 56.60 13.93 32.95
CA LYS A 192 57.77 13.05 33.05
C LYS A 192 58.61 13.46 34.28
N ASN A 193 58.80 12.53 35.18
CA ASN A 193 59.81 12.63 36.26
C ASN A 193 61.22 12.42 35.71
#